data_afc7202e81d86a9c93e255df6acaea06
#
_entry.id   afc7202e81d86a9c93e255df6acaea06
#
_cell.length_a   1.000
_cell.length_b   1.000
_cell.length_c   1.000
_cell.angle_alpha   90.00
_cell.angle_beta   90.00
_cell.angle_gamma   90.00
#
_symmetry.space_group_name_H-M   'P 1'
#
loop_
_entity.id
_entity.type
_entity.pdbx_description
1 polymer ?
#
loop_
_entity_poly.entity_id
_entity_poly.type
_entity_poly.pdbx_seq_one_letter_code
_entity_poly.pdbx_strand_id
1 'polypeptide(L)'
;MTQPVTVLAPGFADPSHDAQRLFRAVLDAFAHPGRITSLPDPPAGPGTIAPATAGYLLTLVDRDTPLWLAPEFDLPAVRDFVRFHTGAPIVAERSAAVFAVLAHDAPSLDGFAIGTDPYPDRSATLVIEVPVLGAGTARRWRGPGIAGESAVAVGGLGADFWQAWADNHALFPCGVDVVFTAGSQLLALPRSIAVEG
;
A
#
# COMPACT_ATOMS: atom_id res chain seq x y z
N MET A 1 8.78 -28.48 -25.77
CA MET A 1 9.02 -27.11 -25.34
C MET A 1 9.01 -27.13 -23.81
N THR A 2 10.17 -27.02 -23.18
CA THR A 2 10.32 -26.98 -21.69
C THR A 2 9.89 -25.61 -21.24
N GLN A 3 8.81 -25.51 -20.46
CA GLN A 3 8.44 -24.24 -19.82
C GLN A 3 9.58 -23.85 -18.86
N PRO A 4 9.99 -22.56 -18.83
CA PRO A 4 10.97 -22.10 -17.85
C PRO A 4 10.39 -22.34 -16.45
N VAL A 5 11.12 -23.01 -15.59
CA VAL A 5 10.78 -23.16 -14.18
C VAL A 5 10.89 -21.76 -13.56
N THR A 6 9.77 -21.12 -13.30
CA THR A 6 9.74 -19.84 -12.57
C THR A 6 10.20 -20.14 -11.14
N VAL A 7 11.37 -19.68 -10.77
CA VAL A 7 11.83 -19.77 -9.38
C VAL A 7 10.96 -18.82 -8.55
N LEU A 8 10.21 -19.38 -7.62
CA LEU A 8 9.37 -18.62 -6.72
C LEU A 8 10.26 -17.71 -5.83
N ALA A 9 9.94 -16.42 -5.76
CA ALA A 9 10.65 -15.51 -4.87
C ALA A 9 10.44 -15.92 -3.41
N PRO A 10 11.49 -15.84 -2.56
CA PRO A 10 11.39 -16.22 -1.16
C PRO A 10 10.45 -15.27 -0.38
N GLY A 11 9.71 -15.83 0.57
CA GLY A 11 8.98 -15.07 1.57
C GLY A 11 9.85 -14.70 2.77
N PHE A 12 9.22 -14.58 3.94
CA PHE A 12 9.93 -14.37 5.20
C PHE A 12 10.82 -15.58 5.56
N ALA A 13 11.97 -15.30 6.15
CA ALA A 13 12.87 -16.36 6.66
C ALA A 13 12.27 -17.03 7.91
N ASP A 14 11.69 -16.24 8.82
CA ASP A 14 10.88 -16.69 9.96
C ASP A 14 9.50 -16.03 9.84
N PRO A 15 8.50 -16.73 9.23
CA PRO A 15 7.20 -16.12 8.93
C PRO A 15 6.52 -15.48 10.14
N SER A 16 6.60 -16.11 11.31
CA SER A 16 5.91 -15.62 12.52
C SER A 16 6.56 -14.38 13.11
N HIS A 17 7.87 -14.41 13.30
CA HIS A 17 8.62 -13.29 13.88
C HIS A 17 8.76 -12.12 12.91
N ASP A 18 9.00 -12.41 11.63
CA ASP A 18 9.17 -11.37 10.62
C ASP A 18 7.85 -10.64 10.37
N ALA A 19 6.73 -11.38 10.20
CA ALA A 19 5.41 -10.75 10.07
C ALA A 19 5.06 -9.91 11.29
N GLN A 20 5.36 -10.37 12.52
CA GLN A 20 5.11 -9.60 13.74
C GLN A 20 5.92 -8.30 13.76
N ARG A 21 7.22 -8.34 13.36
CA ARG A 21 8.07 -7.14 13.32
C ARG A 21 7.57 -6.14 12.30
N LEU A 22 7.23 -6.61 11.09
CA LEU A 22 6.69 -5.76 10.04
C LEU A 22 5.32 -5.19 10.41
N PHE A 23 4.43 -6.00 10.99
CA PHE A 23 3.13 -5.53 11.46
C PHE A 23 3.24 -4.37 12.45
N ARG A 24 4.18 -4.44 13.41
CA ARG A 24 4.44 -3.35 14.35
C ARG A 24 4.93 -2.08 13.64
N ALA A 25 5.80 -2.23 12.63
CA ALA A 25 6.29 -1.11 11.86
C ALA A 25 5.16 -0.45 11.03
N VAL A 26 4.27 -1.26 10.45
CA VAL A 26 3.07 -0.78 9.73
C VAL A 26 2.12 -0.06 10.68
N LEU A 27 1.81 -0.63 11.85
CA LEU A 27 0.97 0.01 12.86
C LEU A 27 1.54 1.35 13.32
N ASP A 28 2.86 1.40 13.54
CA ASP A 28 3.55 2.64 13.92
C ASP A 28 3.46 3.71 12.82
N ALA A 29 3.57 3.31 11.56
CA ALA A 29 3.41 4.22 10.43
C ALA A 29 1.99 4.79 10.33
N PHE A 30 0.95 3.98 10.56
CA PHE A 30 -0.44 4.46 10.62
C PHE A 30 -0.73 5.32 11.83
N ALA A 31 -0.06 5.05 12.97
CA ALA A 31 -0.18 5.87 14.18
C ALA A 31 0.54 7.22 14.06
N HIS A 32 1.52 7.34 13.16
CA HIS A 32 2.32 8.55 12.93
C HIS A 32 2.37 8.91 11.44
N PRO A 33 1.23 9.32 10.84
CA PRO A 33 1.16 9.64 9.42
C PRO A 33 2.17 10.74 9.05
N GLY A 34 2.76 10.61 7.86
CA GLY A 34 3.81 11.53 7.40
C GLY A 34 5.22 11.15 7.84
N ARG A 35 5.39 10.18 8.74
CA ARG A 35 6.71 9.65 9.10
C ARG A 35 7.11 8.49 8.20
N ILE A 36 8.26 8.61 7.54
CA ILE A 36 8.84 7.53 6.74
C ILE A 36 9.36 6.46 7.70
N THR A 37 8.89 5.23 7.51
CA THR A 37 9.26 4.07 8.32
C THR A 37 10.05 3.08 7.47
N SER A 38 11.25 2.72 7.90
CA SER A 38 12.02 1.63 7.30
C SER A 38 11.53 0.30 7.86
N LEU A 39 11.13 -0.62 6.97
CA LEU A 39 10.73 -1.96 7.38
C LEU A 39 11.98 -2.79 7.76
N PRO A 40 11.92 -3.57 8.84
CA PRO A 40 13.02 -4.44 9.22
C PRO A 40 13.06 -5.68 8.30
N ASP A 41 14.14 -5.85 7.56
CA ASP A 41 14.44 -7.02 6.73
C ASP A 41 13.27 -7.51 5.85
N PRO A 42 12.62 -6.63 5.06
CA PRO A 42 11.53 -7.06 4.20
C PRO A 42 12.06 -8.02 3.12
N PRO A 43 11.28 -9.04 2.72
CA PRO A 43 11.71 -9.98 1.70
C PRO A 43 11.87 -9.29 0.35
N ALA A 44 12.78 -9.80 -0.48
CA ALA A 44 12.88 -9.34 -1.85
C ALA A 44 11.55 -9.63 -2.59
N GLY A 45 10.97 -8.60 -3.18
CA GLY A 45 9.76 -8.77 -3.98
C GLY A 45 10.01 -9.53 -5.28
N PRO A 46 9.01 -10.24 -5.82
CA PRO A 46 9.12 -10.87 -7.12
C PRO A 46 9.05 -9.82 -8.24
N GLY A 47 9.95 -9.88 -9.19
CA GLY A 47 9.94 -9.04 -10.39
C GLY A 47 10.07 -7.55 -10.06
N THR A 48 8.99 -6.79 -10.28
CA THR A 48 8.97 -5.33 -10.11
C THR A 48 8.47 -4.86 -8.75
N ILE A 49 8.00 -5.76 -7.90
CA ILE A 49 7.48 -5.39 -6.57
C ILE A 49 8.62 -5.02 -5.61
N ALA A 50 8.53 -3.84 -5.02
CA ALA A 50 9.48 -3.37 -4.02
C ALA A 50 9.45 -4.23 -2.73
N PRO A 51 10.59 -4.37 -2.02
CA PRO A 51 10.65 -5.13 -0.76
C PRO A 51 9.61 -4.68 0.28
N ALA A 52 9.37 -3.37 0.42
CA ALA A 52 8.35 -2.88 1.35
C ALA A 52 6.93 -3.34 0.96
N THR A 53 6.59 -3.33 -0.33
CA THR A 53 5.31 -3.85 -0.82
C THR A 53 5.20 -5.34 -0.57
N ALA A 54 6.23 -6.14 -0.91
CA ALA A 54 6.23 -7.56 -0.65
C ALA A 54 6.05 -7.88 0.84
N GLY A 55 6.80 -7.20 1.71
CA GLY A 55 6.68 -7.34 3.16
C GLY A 55 5.30 -6.95 3.68
N TYR A 56 4.71 -5.85 3.17
CA TYR A 56 3.36 -5.42 3.51
C TYR A 56 2.32 -6.47 3.14
N LEU A 57 2.37 -6.99 1.91
CA LEU A 57 1.45 -8.03 1.43
C LEU A 57 1.57 -9.31 2.25
N LEU A 58 2.79 -9.80 2.52
CA LEU A 58 3.01 -11.01 3.33
C LEU A 58 2.56 -10.85 4.79
N THR A 59 2.43 -9.63 5.27
CA THR A 59 2.04 -9.34 6.66
C THR A 59 0.53 -9.22 6.82
N LEU A 60 -0.18 -8.65 5.84
CA LEU A 60 -1.58 -8.24 5.99
C LEU A 60 -2.55 -8.92 5.04
N VAL A 61 -2.05 -9.55 3.98
CA VAL A 61 -2.90 -10.16 2.97
C VAL A 61 -2.98 -11.66 3.19
N ASP A 62 -4.19 -12.21 3.15
CA ASP A 62 -4.48 -13.63 3.33
C ASP A 62 -5.64 -14.09 2.43
N ARG A 63 -6.10 -15.33 2.62
CA ARG A 63 -7.18 -15.92 1.83
C ARG A 63 -8.53 -15.19 1.93
N ASP A 64 -8.74 -14.39 2.99
CA ASP A 64 -9.99 -13.68 3.25
C ASP A 64 -9.93 -12.21 2.80
N THR A 65 -8.76 -11.75 2.31
CA THR A 65 -8.49 -10.39 1.87
C THR A 65 -8.16 -10.34 0.38
N PRO A 66 -9.15 -10.19 -0.52
CA PRO A 66 -8.91 -10.09 -1.96
C PRO A 66 -7.97 -8.96 -2.35
N LEU A 67 -7.03 -9.27 -3.24
CA LEU A 67 -6.01 -8.35 -3.74
C LEU A 67 -6.28 -7.98 -5.20
N TRP A 68 -6.25 -6.69 -5.52
CA TRP A 68 -6.20 -6.20 -6.89
C TRP A 68 -4.78 -5.73 -7.24
N LEU A 69 -4.34 -6.06 -8.45
CA LEU A 69 -3.02 -5.67 -8.96
C LEU A 69 -3.20 -4.77 -10.18
N ALA A 70 -2.54 -3.62 -10.21
CA ALA A 70 -2.43 -2.82 -11.42
C ALA A 70 -1.71 -3.62 -12.52
N PRO A 71 -1.97 -3.33 -13.81
CA PRO A 71 -1.41 -4.11 -14.92
C PRO A 71 0.10 -4.31 -14.86
N GLU A 72 0.85 -3.34 -14.35
CA GLU A 72 2.31 -3.36 -14.20
C GLU A 72 2.77 -4.40 -13.18
N PHE A 73 1.92 -4.73 -12.20
CA PHE A 73 2.18 -5.70 -11.15
C PHE A 73 1.46 -7.03 -11.39
N ASP A 74 0.52 -7.08 -12.32
CA ASP A 74 -0.26 -8.28 -12.63
C ASP A 74 0.54 -9.29 -13.50
N LEU A 75 1.71 -9.66 -13.02
CA LEU A 75 2.67 -10.55 -13.66
C LEU A 75 2.58 -11.96 -13.07
N PRO A 76 2.87 -13.01 -13.88
CA PRO A 76 2.84 -14.39 -13.39
C PRO A 76 3.66 -14.61 -12.12
N ALA A 77 4.87 -14.03 -12.03
CA ALA A 77 5.73 -14.17 -10.85
C ALA A 77 5.12 -13.54 -9.59
N VAL A 78 4.40 -12.42 -9.74
CA VAL A 78 3.71 -11.75 -8.63
C VAL A 78 2.48 -12.54 -8.20
N ARG A 79 1.69 -13.02 -9.17
CA ARG A 79 0.53 -13.88 -8.90
C ARG A 79 0.92 -15.16 -8.18
N ASP A 80 1.99 -15.80 -8.61
CA ASP A 80 2.50 -17.03 -8.00
C ASP A 80 3.01 -16.76 -6.57
N PHE A 81 3.72 -15.65 -6.36
CA PHE A 81 4.21 -15.22 -5.05
C PHE A 81 3.04 -14.99 -4.07
N VAL A 82 2.07 -14.19 -4.46
CA VAL A 82 0.89 -13.89 -3.63
C VAL A 82 0.13 -15.17 -3.33
N ARG A 83 -0.20 -15.97 -4.34
CA ARG A 83 -0.96 -17.21 -4.17
C ARG A 83 -0.25 -18.19 -3.25
N PHE A 84 1.05 -18.36 -3.41
CA PHE A 84 1.82 -19.33 -2.64
C PHE A 84 1.99 -18.91 -1.17
N HIS A 85 2.34 -17.63 -0.95
CA HIS A 85 2.69 -17.19 0.40
C HIS A 85 1.49 -16.73 1.24
N THR A 86 0.45 -16.20 0.62
CA THR A 86 -0.70 -15.61 1.33
C THR A 86 -2.00 -16.37 1.12
N GLY A 87 -2.14 -17.07 -0.01
CA GLY A 87 -3.38 -17.71 -0.41
C GLY A 87 -4.48 -16.72 -0.85
N ALA A 88 -4.16 -15.43 -0.96
CA ALA A 88 -5.14 -14.39 -1.30
C ALA A 88 -5.71 -14.57 -2.72
N PRO A 89 -7.02 -14.38 -2.90
CA PRO A 89 -7.62 -14.30 -4.21
C PRO A 89 -7.20 -13.01 -4.91
N ILE A 90 -6.69 -13.11 -6.14
CA ILE A 90 -6.41 -11.96 -7.00
C ILE A 90 -7.65 -11.71 -7.84
N VAL A 91 -8.28 -10.52 -7.64
CA VAL A 91 -9.54 -10.13 -8.27
C VAL A 91 -9.33 -9.20 -9.45
N ALA A 92 -10.27 -9.24 -10.42
CA ALA A 92 -10.24 -8.38 -11.58
C ALA A 92 -10.88 -7.00 -11.31
N GLU A 93 -11.92 -6.99 -10.47
CA GLU A 93 -12.70 -5.79 -10.16
C GLU A 93 -12.13 -5.07 -8.94
N ARG A 94 -11.86 -3.76 -9.08
CA ARG A 94 -11.38 -2.92 -7.99
C ARG A 94 -12.31 -2.91 -6.78
N SER A 95 -13.63 -2.91 -7.03
CA SER A 95 -14.65 -2.87 -5.98
C SER A 95 -14.69 -4.12 -5.09
N ALA A 96 -14.11 -5.22 -5.55
CA ALA A 96 -14.01 -6.47 -4.78
C ALA A 96 -12.73 -6.57 -3.95
N ALA A 97 -11.79 -5.62 -4.11
CA ALA A 97 -10.49 -5.66 -3.45
C ALA A 97 -10.57 -5.09 -2.03
N VAL A 98 -9.89 -5.77 -1.09
CA VAL A 98 -9.56 -5.24 0.24
C VAL A 98 -8.20 -4.53 0.21
N PHE A 99 -7.27 -5.07 -0.56
CA PHE A 99 -5.98 -4.45 -0.82
C PHE A 99 -5.76 -4.28 -2.32
N ALA A 100 -4.99 -3.25 -2.69
CA ALA A 100 -4.57 -3.07 -4.09
C ALA A 100 -3.12 -2.60 -4.16
N VAL A 101 -2.42 -3.01 -5.23
CA VAL A 101 -1.07 -2.50 -5.54
C VAL A 101 -1.14 -1.68 -6.82
N LEU A 102 -0.69 -0.42 -6.74
CA LEU A 102 -0.71 0.56 -7.83
C LEU A 102 0.68 1.15 -8.07
N ALA A 103 0.94 1.57 -9.31
CA ALA A 103 2.10 2.37 -9.67
C ALA A 103 1.82 3.88 -9.45
N HIS A 104 2.87 4.65 -9.28
CA HIS A 104 2.79 6.10 -8.97
C HIS A 104 2.41 6.98 -10.15
N ASP A 105 2.60 6.52 -11.38
CA ASP A 105 2.44 7.33 -12.60
C ASP A 105 0.97 7.64 -12.95
N ALA A 106 0.03 6.78 -12.53
CA ALA A 106 -1.40 7.04 -12.71
C ALA A 106 -2.27 6.38 -11.60
N PRO A 107 -2.01 6.67 -10.30
CA PRO A 107 -2.75 6.03 -9.22
C PRO A 107 -4.15 6.65 -9.11
N SER A 108 -5.17 5.97 -9.65
CA SER A 108 -6.57 6.35 -9.45
C SER A 108 -7.13 5.69 -8.19
N LEU A 109 -7.79 6.49 -7.37
CA LEU A 109 -8.51 6.02 -6.17
C LEU A 109 -9.92 5.51 -6.51
N ASP A 110 -10.38 5.70 -7.75
CA ASP A 110 -11.73 5.37 -8.17
C ASP A 110 -11.99 3.86 -8.28
N GLY A 111 -13.24 3.50 -8.00
CA GLY A 111 -13.74 2.14 -8.18
C GLY A 111 -13.39 1.17 -7.06
N PHE A 112 -12.58 1.57 -6.08
CA PHE A 112 -12.35 0.78 -4.88
C PHE A 112 -13.46 0.96 -3.84
N ALA A 113 -13.61 -0.02 -2.95
CA ALA A 113 -14.56 0.07 -1.85
C ALA A 113 -14.16 1.19 -0.88
N ILE A 114 -15.06 2.10 -0.60
CA ILE A 114 -14.85 3.24 0.32
C ILE A 114 -15.45 3.00 1.71
N GLY A 115 -16.05 1.83 1.93
CA GLY A 115 -16.86 1.57 3.12
C GLY A 115 -18.26 2.19 3.03
N THR A 116 -18.99 2.13 4.12
CA THR A 116 -20.30 2.77 4.29
C THR A 116 -20.35 3.44 5.65
N ASP A 117 -21.29 4.37 5.88
CA ASP A 117 -21.42 5.04 7.18
C ASP A 117 -21.51 4.06 8.37
N PRO A 118 -22.26 2.93 8.30
CA PRO A 118 -22.25 1.94 9.37
C PRO A 118 -20.98 1.09 9.44
N TYR A 119 -20.25 0.95 8.34
CA TYR A 119 -19.09 0.06 8.21
C TYR A 119 -17.96 0.75 7.41
N PRO A 120 -17.36 1.83 7.90
CA PRO A 120 -16.28 2.53 7.20
C PRO A 120 -14.99 1.70 7.12
N ASP A 121 -14.84 0.70 7.99
CA ASP A 121 -13.75 -0.28 8.02
C ASP A 121 -13.75 -1.25 6.82
N ARG A 122 -14.87 -1.36 6.09
CA ARG A 122 -14.98 -2.20 4.87
C ARG A 122 -14.47 -1.50 3.62
N SER A 123 -13.55 -0.58 3.77
CA SER A 123 -12.88 0.13 2.68
C SER A 123 -11.60 -0.58 2.26
N ALA A 124 -11.16 -0.31 1.04
CA ALA A 124 -9.87 -0.79 0.54
C ALA A 124 -8.68 0.02 1.09
N THR A 125 -7.53 -0.64 1.19
CA THR A 125 -6.22 0.01 1.39
C THR A 125 -5.39 -0.14 0.12
N LEU A 126 -4.88 0.99 -0.38
CA LEU A 126 -4.12 1.06 -1.62
C LEU A 126 -2.64 1.20 -1.31
N VAL A 127 -1.84 0.24 -1.74
CA VAL A 127 -0.37 0.29 -1.68
C VAL A 127 0.13 0.88 -2.99
N ILE A 128 0.71 2.08 -2.94
CA ILE A 128 1.21 2.78 -4.12
C ILE A 128 2.73 2.78 -4.09
N GLU A 129 3.35 2.08 -5.05
CA GLU A 129 4.80 2.14 -5.20
C GLU A 129 5.23 3.46 -5.82
N VAL A 130 6.11 4.17 -5.13
CA VAL A 130 6.66 5.47 -5.55
C VAL A 130 8.18 5.38 -5.71
N PRO A 131 8.79 6.22 -6.57
CA PRO A 131 10.23 6.18 -6.77
C PRO A 131 11.02 6.60 -5.53
N VAL A 132 10.49 7.48 -4.70
CA VAL A 132 11.19 7.99 -3.51
C VAL A 132 10.22 8.58 -2.48
N LEU A 133 10.52 8.37 -1.21
CA LEU A 133 9.89 9.03 -0.07
C LEU A 133 10.84 10.09 0.51
N GLY A 134 10.30 11.21 0.96
CA GLY A 134 11.07 12.31 1.53
C GLY A 134 11.70 13.27 0.51
N ALA A 135 11.40 13.11 -0.79
CA ALA A 135 11.86 14.00 -1.85
C ALA A 135 10.72 14.39 -2.80
N GLY A 136 10.86 15.55 -3.45
CA GLY A 136 9.82 16.14 -4.31
C GLY A 136 9.15 17.33 -3.64
N THR A 137 7.97 17.74 -4.15
CA THR A 137 7.21 18.85 -3.58
C THR A 137 6.62 18.44 -2.23
N ALA A 138 7.02 19.11 -1.17
CA ALA A 138 6.46 18.89 0.16
C ALA A 138 5.06 19.48 0.25
N ARG A 139 4.15 18.73 0.90
CA ARG A 139 2.78 19.14 1.20
C ARG A 139 2.55 19.15 2.70
N ARG A 140 1.64 19.96 3.17
CA ARG A 140 1.27 20.05 4.59
C ARG A 140 0.24 18.98 4.91
N TRP A 141 0.56 18.10 5.84
CA TRP A 141 -0.32 17.06 6.34
C TRP A 141 -0.81 17.43 7.74
N ARG A 142 -2.11 17.25 7.98
CA ARG A 142 -2.76 17.50 9.26
C ARG A 142 -3.75 16.38 9.56
N GLY A 143 -3.85 16.00 10.81
CA GLY A 143 -4.83 15.00 11.26
C GLY A 143 -4.35 14.20 12.46
N PRO A 144 -5.09 13.15 12.83
CA PRO A 144 -4.73 12.27 13.94
C PRO A 144 -3.33 11.69 13.79
N GLY A 145 -2.55 11.69 14.89
CA GLY A 145 -1.16 11.20 14.90
C GLY A 145 -0.11 12.23 14.47
N ILE A 146 -0.52 13.44 14.04
CA ILE A 146 0.37 14.54 13.68
C ILE A 146 0.23 15.67 14.71
N ALA A 147 1.34 16.06 15.34
CA ALA A 147 1.37 17.19 16.26
C ALA A 147 1.33 18.53 15.48
N GLY A 148 0.11 19.07 15.27
CA GLY A 148 -0.10 20.27 14.48
C GLY A 148 -0.07 19.97 12.98
N GLU A 149 1.06 20.18 12.33
CA GLU A 149 1.26 19.90 10.90
C GLU A 149 2.63 19.27 10.62
N SER A 150 2.73 18.54 9.53
CA SER A 150 3.99 17.96 9.05
C SER A 150 4.18 18.27 7.57
N ALA A 151 5.38 18.65 7.17
CA ALA A 151 5.75 18.82 5.77
C ALA A 151 6.24 17.47 5.24
N VAL A 152 5.50 16.86 4.32
CA VAL A 152 5.76 15.53 3.79
C VAL A 152 5.92 15.59 2.28
N ALA A 153 6.98 14.99 1.75
CA ALA A 153 7.23 14.87 0.32
C ALA A 153 7.11 13.41 -0.12
N VAL A 154 6.35 13.17 -1.19
CA VAL A 154 6.22 11.88 -1.87
C VAL A 154 6.50 12.12 -3.34
N GLY A 155 7.59 11.52 -3.86
CA GLY A 155 7.99 11.72 -5.25
C GLY A 155 7.14 10.90 -6.22
N GLY A 156 7.03 11.38 -7.45
CA GLY A 156 6.37 10.66 -8.55
C GLY A 156 4.85 10.87 -8.65
N LEU A 157 4.22 11.57 -7.71
CA LEU A 157 2.77 11.81 -7.73
C LEU A 157 2.43 13.15 -8.38
N GLY A 158 1.47 13.13 -9.31
CA GLY A 158 0.94 14.32 -9.97
C GLY A 158 -0.10 15.09 -9.14
N ALA A 159 -0.48 16.27 -9.62
CA ALA A 159 -1.51 17.11 -9.01
C ALA A 159 -2.87 16.39 -8.94
N ASP A 160 -3.19 15.59 -9.95
CA ASP A 160 -4.47 14.85 -10.03
C ASP A 160 -4.64 13.86 -8.88
N PHE A 161 -3.56 13.19 -8.46
CA PHE A 161 -3.60 12.32 -7.29
C PHE A 161 -3.98 13.10 -6.02
N TRP A 162 -3.37 14.26 -5.82
CA TRP A 162 -3.63 15.06 -4.61
C TRP A 162 -5.02 15.68 -4.61
N GLN A 163 -5.57 15.98 -5.77
CA GLN A 163 -6.98 16.38 -5.89
C GLN A 163 -7.89 15.20 -5.54
N ALA A 164 -7.65 14.01 -6.11
CA ALA A 164 -8.40 12.81 -5.77
C ALA A 164 -8.28 12.45 -4.27
N TRP A 165 -7.12 12.71 -3.66
CA TRP A 165 -6.96 12.54 -2.21
C TRP A 165 -7.82 13.52 -1.41
N ALA A 166 -7.89 14.79 -1.81
CA ALA A 166 -8.75 15.77 -1.15
C ALA A 166 -10.22 15.36 -1.22
N ASP A 167 -10.66 14.86 -2.38
CA ASP A 167 -12.02 14.33 -2.58
C ASP A 167 -12.26 13.07 -1.72
N ASN A 168 -11.30 12.15 -1.63
CA ASN A 168 -11.36 10.99 -0.75
C ASN A 168 -11.45 11.37 0.73
N HIS A 169 -10.65 12.34 1.17
CA HIS A 169 -10.69 12.84 2.55
C HIS A 169 -12.05 13.46 2.90
N ALA A 170 -12.70 14.15 1.95
CA ALA A 170 -14.02 14.75 2.15
C ALA A 170 -15.13 13.71 2.41
N LEU A 171 -14.90 12.43 2.08
CA LEU A 171 -15.83 11.33 2.33
C LEU A 171 -15.76 10.82 3.79
N PHE A 172 -14.81 11.29 4.61
CA PHE A 172 -14.62 10.79 5.98
C PHE A 172 -15.94 10.69 6.77
N PRO A 173 -16.26 9.57 7.47
CA PRO A 173 -15.40 8.43 7.81
C PRO A 173 -15.18 7.39 6.71
N CYS A 174 -15.88 7.47 5.60
CA CYS A 174 -15.66 6.64 4.41
C CYS A 174 -14.37 7.07 3.68
N GLY A 175 -14.04 6.36 2.60
CA GLY A 175 -12.85 6.61 1.80
C GLY A 175 -11.82 5.47 1.91
N VAL A 176 -10.81 5.49 1.04
CA VAL A 176 -9.70 4.52 1.05
C VAL A 176 -8.54 5.05 1.89
N ASP A 177 -7.75 4.12 2.44
CA ASP A 177 -6.46 4.44 3.03
C ASP A 177 -5.35 4.18 2.00
N VAL A 178 -4.25 4.93 2.08
CA VAL A 178 -3.11 4.77 1.19
C VAL A 178 -1.84 4.48 1.99
N VAL A 179 -1.02 3.59 1.46
CA VAL A 179 0.35 3.33 1.90
C VAL A 179 1.29 3.53 0.72
N PHE A 180 2.20 4.47 0.84
CA PHE A 180 3.27 4.63 -0.13
C PHE A 180 4.45 3.73 0.24
N THR A 181 5.04 3.08 -0.77
CA THR A 181 6.23 2.23 -0.60
C THR A 181 7.33 2.65 -1.56
N ALA A 182 8.58 2.62 -1.09
CA ALA A 182 9.78 2.87 -1.91
C ALA A 182 10.95 2.05 -1.36
N GLY A 183 11.48 1.11 -2.15
CA GLY A 183 12.53 0.20 -1.66
C GLY A 183 12.08 -0.58 -0.42
N SER A 184 12.76 -0.38 0.71
CA SER A 184 12.41 -0.98 2.01
C SER A 184 11.66 -0.03 2.95
N GLN A 185 11.18 1.11 2.45
CA GLN A 185 10.51 2.13 3.23
C GLN A 185 9.02 2.18 2.91
N LEU A 186 8.24 2.58 3.91
CA LEU A 186 6.83 2.91 3.74
C LEU A 186 6.45 4.20 4.47
N LEU A 187 5.33 4.78 4.04
CA LEU A 187 4.70 5.97 4.61
C LEU A 187 3.19 5.77 4.53
N ALA A 188 2.49 5.85 5.66
CA ALA A 188 1.04 5.72 5.68
C ALA A 188 0.34 7.07 5.52
N LEU A 189 -0.75 7.06 4.76
CA LEU A 189 -1.67 8.17 4.57
C LEU A 189 -3.10 7.68 4.84
N PRO A 190 -3.52 7.64 6.12
CA PRO A 190 -4.91 7.30 6.48
C PRO A 190 -5.89 8.34 5.95
N ARG A 191 -7.11 7.92 5.60
CA ARG A 191 -8.20 8.78 5.09
C ARG A 191 -8.57 9.98 5.97
N SER A 192 -8.21 9.89 7.26
CA SER A 192 -8.41 10.98 8.23
C SER A 192 -7.42 12.14 8.10
N ILE A 193 -6.40 12.02 7.22
CA ILE A 193 -5.36 13.02 7.06
C ILE A 193 -5.70 13.97 5.92
N ALA A 194 -5.83 15.25 6.26
CA ALA A 194 -5.92 16.34 5.28
C ALA A 194 -4.52 16.66 4.72
N VAL A 195 -4.44 16.83 3.40
CA VAL A 195 -3.21 17.20 2.68
C VAL A 195 -3.46 18.48 1.90
N GLU A 196 -2.62 19.49 2.13
CA GLU A 196 -2.68 20.82 1.52
C GLU A 196 -1.36 21.19 0.85
N GLY A 197 -1.40 21.98 -0.20
CA GLY A 197 -0.20 22.58 -0.81
C GLY A 197 -0.11 22.50 -2.29
#